data_32b6418c6a010b9af9af81cc9d76169e
#
_entry.id   32b6418c6a010b9af9af81cc9d76169e
#
_cell.length_a   1.000
_cell.length_b   1.000
_cell.length_c   1.000
_cell.angle_alpha   90.00
_cell.angle_beta   90.00
_cell.angle_gamma   90.00
#
_symmetry.space_group_name_H-M   'P 1'
#
loop_
_entity.id
_entity.type
_entity.pdbx_description
1 polymer ?
#
loop_
_entity_poly.entity_id
_entity_poly.type
_entity_poly.pdbx_seq_one_letter_code
_entity_poly.pdbx_strand_id
1 'polypeptide(L)'
;MTPIFDGHNDFLLRLLREPARRETLWLTGEGKGHIDLPRCRAGGFAGGFFAIYIPSPVAFDNPDLEALMDNPPYGLPLPELIGVDSAAPVALAMAGHLMWMERTGTLSICRSVAASSDASVP
;
A
#
# COMPACT_ATOMS: atom_id res chain seq x y z
N MET A 1 -4.57 23.29 -7.87
CA MET A 1 -5.19 22.11 -7.24
C MET A 1 -4.66 22.01 -5.81
N THR A 2 -5.49 21.68 -4.83
CA THR A 2 -5.04 21.52 -3.44
C THR A 2 -4.21 20.25 -3.33
N PRO A 3 -2.98 20.30 -2.78
CA PRO A 3 -2.19 19.12 -2.58
C PRO A 3 -2.85 18.19 -1.55
N ILE A 4 -2.87 16.90 -1.82
CA ILE A 4 -3.48 15.88 -0.95
C ILE A 4 -2.37 14.99 -0.39
N PHE A 5 -2.37 14.83 0.94
CA PHE A 5 -1.55 13.84 1.62
C PHE A 5 -2.42 12.67 2.07
N ASP A 6 -2.10 11.47 1.58
CA ASP A 6 -2.82 10.24 1.90
C ASP A 6 -2.32 9.64 3.22
N GLY A 7 -3.21 9.53 4.20
CA GLY A 7 -2.90 9.01 5.53
C GLY A 7 -2.63 7.51 5.59
N HIS A 8 -3.05 6.74 4.58
CA HIS A 8 -2.83 5.29 4.52
C HIS A 8 -3.22 4.73 3.16
N ASN A 9 -2.39 3.88 2.58
CA ASN A 9 -2.77 3.04 1.45
C ASN A 9 -2.05 1.68 1.49
N ASP A 10 -2.67 0.67 0.87
CA ASP A 10 -2.16 -0.69 0.75
C ASP A 10 -1.59 -1.00 -0.65
N PHE A 11 -1.10 0.00 -1.35
CA PHE A 11 -0.62 -0.18 -2.72
C PHE A 11 0.54 -1.17 -2.83
N LEU A 12 1.43 -1.19 -1.82
CA LEU A 12 2.55 -2.14 -1.77
C LEU A 12 2.08 -3.60 -1.68
N LEU A 13 0.96 -3.86 -1.01
CA LEU A 13 0.36 -5.19 -0.98
C LEU A 13 -0.09 -5.64 -2.37
N ARG A 14 -0.62 -4.72 -3.16
CA ARG A 14 -0.99 -5.01 -4.55
C ARG A 14 0.21 -5.34 -5.41
N LEU A 15 1.31 -4.60 -5.28
CA LEU A 15 2.57 -4.89 -5.97
C LEU A 15 3.18 -6.24 -5.53
N LEU A 16 3.05 -6.59 -4.25
CA LEU A 16 3.48 -7.87 -3.72
C LEU A 16 2.72 -9.05 -4.38
N ARG A 17 1.41 -8.89 -4.57
CA ARG A 17 0.55 -9.92 -5.16
C ARG A 17 0.78 -10.10 -6.68
N GLU A 18 1.16 -9.03 -7.37
CA GLU A 18 1.32 -9.00 -8.82
C GLU A 18 2.67 -8.39 -9.26
N PRO A 19 3.82 -8.94 -8.79
CA PRO A 19 5.13 -8.29 -8.97
C PRO A 19 5.55 -8.17 -10.43
N ALA A 20 5.13 -9.09 -11.30
CA ALA A 20 5.40 -9.05 -12.74
C ALA A 20 4.67 -7.88 -13.46
N ARG A 21 3.62 -7.34 -12.85
CA ARG A 21 2.79 -6.26 -13.41
C ARG A 21 3.08 -4.89 -12.78
N ARG A 22 4.11 -4.77 -11.95
CA ARG A 22 4.40 -3.56 -11.17
C ARG A 22 4.48 -2.29 -12.02
N GLU A 23 5.01 -2.37 -13.23
CA GLU A 23 5.10 -1.23 -14.15
C GLU A 23 3.72 -0.80 -14.62
N THR A 24 2.88 -1.73 -15.05
CA THR A 24 1.49 -1.44 -15.43
C THR A 24 0.70 -0.90 -14.25
N LEU A 25 0.82 -1.52 -13.07
CA LEU A 25 0.07 -1.13 -11.88
C LEU A 25 0.43 0.27 -11.41
N TRP A 26 1.71 0.65 -11.48
CA TRP A 26 2.17 1.95 -10.99
C TRP A 26 2.29 3.00 -12.08
N LEU A 27 3.09 2.74 -13.14
CA LEU A 27 3.50 3.78 -14.08
C LEU A 27 2.41 4.18 -15.09
N THR A 28 1.63 3.20 -15.58
CA THR A 28 0.62 3.44 -16.63
C THR A 28 -0.81 3.39 -16.13
N GLY A 29 -1.03 2.67 -15.03
CA GLY A 29 -2.37 2.38 -14.55
C GLY A 29 -3.11 1.36 -15.43
N GLU A 30 -4.12 0.71 -14.88
CA GLU A 30 -4.97 -0.24 -15.60
C GLU A 30 -6.47 0.06 -15.45
N GLY A 31 -6.79 1.22 -14.86
CA GLY A 31 -8.17 1.63 -14.57
C GLY A 31 -8.83 0.89 -13.40
N LYS A 32 -8.11 -0.02 -12.73
CA LYS A 32 -8.57 -0.76 -11.55
C LYS A 32 -7.81 -0.32 -10.28
N GLY A 33 -8.42 -0.58 -9.11
CA GLY A 33 -7.88 -0.14 -7.83
C GLY A 33 -8.00 1.37 -7.65
N HIS A 34 -7.29 1.95 -6.68
CA HIS A 34 -7.47 3.34 -6.25
C HIS A 34 -6.28 4.24 -6.55
N ILE A 35 -5.07 3.67 -6.63
CA ILE A 35 -3.81 4.40 -6.76
C ILE A 35 -3.02 3.87 -7.96
N ASP A 36 -2.57 4.77 -8.81
CA ASP A 36 -1.54 4.64 -9.82
C ASP A 36 -0.97 6.04 -10.11
N LEU A 37 0.20 6.13 -10.72
CA LEU A 37 0.88 7.39 -10.96
C LEU A 37 0.05 8.40 -11.78
N PRO A 38 -0.62 8.01 -12.90
CA PRO A 38 -1.48 8.94 -13.65
C PRO A 38 -2.59 9.54 -12.80
N ARG A 39 -3.28 8.73 -11.98
CA ARG A 39 -4.35 9.22 -11.10
C ARG A 39 -3.82 10.04 -9.94
N CYS A 40 -2.67 9.67 -9.37
CA CYS A 40 -1.99 10.47 -8.36
C CYS A 40 -1.72 11.89 -8.87
N ARG A 41 -1.14 12.02 -10.08
CA ARG A 41 -0.88 13.32 -10.71
C ARG A 41 -2.15 14.09 -11.00
N ALA A 42 -3.16 13.44 -11.58
CA ALA A 42 -4.44 14.08 -11.87
C ALA A 42 -5.20 14.53 -10.63
N GLY A 43 -5.07 13.79 -9.51
CA GLY A 43 -5.75 14.06 -8.25
C GLY A 43 -5.01 15.02 -7.30
N GLY A 44 -3.80 15.47 -7.65
CA GLY A 44 -3.01 16.34 -6.76
C GLY A 44 -2.39 15.62 -5.55
N PHE A 45 -2.11 14.32 -5.70
CA PHE A 45 -1.43 13.54 -4.67
C PHE A 45 -0.02 14.07 -4.42
N ALA A 46 0.21 14.67 -3.26
CA ALA A 46 1.49 15.27 -2.88
C ALA A 46 2.37 14.29 -2.09
N GLY A 47 1.79 13.29 -1.46
CA GLY A 47 2.49 12.28 -0.70
C GLY A 47 1.54 11.38 0.05
N GLY A 48 2.08 10.33 0.71
CA GLY A 48 1.26 9.43 1.50
C GLY A 48 2.08 8.39 2.27
N PHE A 49 1.40 7.72 3.19
CA PHE A 49 1.95 6.59 3.92
C PHE A 49 1.60 5.27 3.20
N PHE A 50 2.60 4.66 2.62
CA PHE A 50 2.50 3.35 1.97
C PHE A 50 2.69 2.26 3.01
N ALA A 51 1.63 1.53 3.32
CA ALA A 51 1.65 0.51 4.35
C ALA A 51 2.45 -0.73 3.94
N ILE A 52 3.28 -1.21 4.87
CA ILE A 52 3.84 -2.56 4.80
C ILE A 52 2.95 -3.46 5.65
N TYR A 53 2.09 -4.20 4.99
CA TYR A 53 1.10 -5.07 5.62
C TYR A 53 1.42 -6.53 5.34
N ILE A 54 1.59 -7.32 6.39
CA ILE A 54 1.82 -8.74 6.29
C ILE A 54 0.45 -9.45 6.29
N PRO A 55 0.02 -10.06 5.17
CA PRO A 55 -1.27 -10.74 5.12
C PRO A 55 -1.34 -11.87 6.16
N SER A 56 -2.43 -11.90 6.92
CA SER A 56 -2.73 -13.02 7.79
C SER A 56 -2.94 -14.30 6.97
N PRO A 57 -2.53 -15.49 7.46
CA PRO A 57 -2.85 -16.74 6.82
C PRO A 57 -4.34 -17.06 6.80
N VAL A 58 -5.13 -16.44 7.69
CA VAL A 58 -6.59 -16.52 7.67
C VAL A 58 -7.10 -15.41 6.76
N ALA A 59 -7.67 -15.79 5.62
CA ALA A 59 -8.25 -14.84 4.69
C ALA A 59 -9.44 -14.11 5.34
N PHE A 60 -9.46 -12.78 5.25
CA PHE A 60 -10.62 -11.97 5.64
C PHE A 60 -11.84 -12.18 4.71
N ASP A 61 -11.66 -12.87 3.59
CA ASP A 61 -12.73 -13.27 2.66
C ASP A 61 -13.54 -14.47 3.18
N ASN A 62 -13.70 -14.59 4.50
CA ASN A 62 -14.55 -15.60 5.12
C ASN A 62 -15.95 -15.03 5.26
N PRO A 63 -16.97 -15.56 4.55
CA PRO A 63 -18.34 -15.06 4.61
C PRO A 63 -18.94 -15.16 6.02
N ASP A 64 -18.42 -16.07 6.87
CA ASP A 64 -18.85 -16.16 8.27
C ASP A 64 -18.40 -14.94 9.09
N LEU A 65 -17.25 -14.33 8.76
CA LEU A 65 -16.77 -13.09 9.39
C LEU A 65 -17.57 -11.88 8.94
N GLU A 66 -17.94 -11.79 7.67
CA GLU A 66 -18.81 -10.72 7.16
C GLU A 66 -20.19 -10.78 7.85
N ALA A 67 -20.81 -11.96 7.91
CA ALA A 67 -22.07 -12.15 8.59
C ALA A 67 -22.01 -11.81 10.09
N LEU A 68 -20.85 -12.03 10.73
CA LEU A 68 -20.63 -11.66 12.12
C LEU A 68 -20.54 -10.13 12.29
N MET A 69 -19.87 -9.43 11.38
CA MET A 69 -19.74 -7.97 11.41
C MET A 69 -21.05 -7.24 11.15
N ASP A 70 -21.98 -7.85 10.41
CA ASP A 70 -23.31 -7.29 10.14
C ASP A 70 -24.23 -7.31 11.36
N ASN A 71 -23.88 -8.05 12.41
CA ASN A 71 -24.71 -8.23 13.61
C ASN A 71 -23.98 -7.77 14.88
N PRO A 72 -23.87 -6.46 15.15
CA PRO A 72 -23.27 -5.96 16.38
C PRO A 72 -24.14 -6.21 17.63
N PRO A 73 -23.52 -6.37 18.84
CA PRO A 73 -22.08 -6.32 19.10
C PRO A 73 -21.38 -7.62 18.70
N TYR A 74 -20.19 -7.50 18.08
CA TYR A 74 -19.41 -8.65 17.65
C TYR A 74 -17.96 -8.60 18.16
N GLY A 75 -17.35 -9.79 18.29
CA GLY A 75 -15.92 -9.95 18.52
C GLY A 75 -15.33 -10.82 17.42
N LEU A 76 -14.35 -10.29 16.69
CA LEU A 76 -13.66 -11.07 15.66
C LEU A 76 -12.56 -11.92 16.31
N PRO A 77 -12.43 -13.20 15.92
CA PRO A 77 -11.30 -14.00 16.35
C PRO A 77 -10.02 -13.41 15.82
N LEU A 78 -9.02 -13.23 16.68
CA LEU A 78 -7.69 -12.79 16.22
C LEU A 78 -7.04 -13.92 15.43
N PRO A 79 -6.38 -13.61 14.32
CA PRO A 79 -5.59 -14.60 13.59
C PRO A 79 -4.38 -15.05 14.42
N GLU A 80 -3.84 -16.21 14.07
CA GLU A 80 -2.59 -16.69 14.66
C GLU A 80 -1.44 -15.72 14.39
N LEU A 81 -0.49 -15.67 15.32
CA LEU A 81 0.71 -14.85 15.18
C LEU A 81 1.55 -15.36 14.02
N ILE A 82 1.98 -14.42 13.17
CA ILE A 82 2.92 -14.71 12.08
C ILE A 82 4.34 -14.62 12.64
N GLY A 83 5.08 -15.73 12.57
CA GLY A 83 6.48 -15.76 12.99
C GLY A 83 7.35 -14.84 12.14
N VAL A 84 8.43 -14.30 12.74
CA VAL A 84 9.35 -13.37 12.09
C VAL A 84 9.96 -13.94 10.81
N ASP A 85 10.25 -15.23 10.77
CA ASP A 85 10.83 -15.89 9.60
C ASP A 85 9.91 -15.89 8.38
N SER A 86 8.59 -15.84 8.61
CA SER A 86 7.58 -15.70 7.56
C SER A 86 7.26 -14.24 7.25
N ALA A 87 7.24 -13.37 8.25
CA ALA A 87 6.86 -11.97 8.11
C ALA A 87 7.97 -11.11 7.48
N ALA A 88 9.23 -11.33 7.87
CA ALA A 88 10.35 -10.50 7.45
C ALA A 88 10.58 -10.52 5.92
N PRO A 89 10.57 -11.66 5.22
CA PRO A 89 10.71 -11.68 3.75
C PRO A 89 9.60 -10.90 3.05
N VAL A 90 8.36 -10.97 3.53
CA VAL A 90 7.20 -10.24 2.99
C VAL A 90 7.39 -8.73 3.17
N ALA A 91 7.75 -8.30 4.38
CA ALA A 91 8.00 -6.88 4.67
C ALA A 91 9.13 -6.31 3.81
N LEU A 92 10.23 -7.05 3.67
CA LEU A 92 11.37 -6.64 2.83
C LEU A 92 11.01 -6.58 1.34
N ALA A 93 10.18 -7.51 0.85
CA ALA A 93 9.70 -7.47 -0.53
C ALA A 93 8.85 -6.22 -0.79
N MET A 94 7.93 -5.87 0.12
CA MET A 94 7.12 -4.65 0.01
C MET A 94 7.98 -3.39 0.07
N ALA A 95 8.95 -3.32 1.00
CA ALA A 95 9.92 -2.22 1.03
C ALA A 95 10.72 -2.14 -0.28
N GLY A 96 11.10 -3.28 -0.85
CA GLY A 96 11.76 -3.36 -2.15
C GLY A 96 10.94 -2.77 -3.30
N HIS A 97 9.61 -2.96 -3.29
CA HIS A 97 8.71 -2.32 -4.26
C HIS A 97 8.68 -0.80 -4.09
N LEU A 98 8.64 -0.29 -2.87
CA LEU A 98 8.71 1.16 -2.62
C LEU A 98 10.04 1.76 -3.11
N MET A 99 11.16 1.09 -2.83
CA MET A 99 12.47 1.49 -3.35
C MET A 99 12.55 1.42 -4.88
N TRP A 100 11.86 0.47 -5.51
CA TRP A 100 11.74 0.42 -6.97
C TRP A 100 10.97 1.64 -7.50
N MET A 101 9.86 2.03 -6.88
CA MET A 101 9.10 3.23 -7.25
C MET A 101 9.97 4.49 -7.13
N GLU A 102 10.78 4.62 -6.09
CA GLU A 102 11.76 5.71 -5.96
C GLU A 102 12.78 5.71 -7.10
N ARG A 103 13.35 4.55 -7.44
CA ARG A 103 14.32 4.43 -8.56
C ARG A 103 13.74 4.74 -9.93
N THR A 104 12.42 4.66 -10.11
CA THR A 104 11.77 5.13 -11.35
C THR A 104 11.65 6.66 -11.43
N GLY A 105 12.06 7.38 -10.39
CA GLY A 105 11.98 8.84 -10.32
C GLY A 105 10.55 9.39 -10.15
N THR A 106 9.62 8.53 -9.75
CA THR A 106 8.19 8.91 -9.67
C THR A 106 7.75 9.32 -8.28
N LEU A 107 8.56 9.05 -7.25
CA LEU A 107 8.38 9.50 -5.88
C LEU A 107 9.74 9.58 -5.17
N SER A 108 9.76 10.21 -4.00
CA SER A 108 10.91 10.24 -3.10
C SER A 108 10.52 9.68 -1.74
N ILE A 109 11.36 8.81 -1.18
CA ILE A 109 11.15 8.28 0.18
C ILE A 109 11.65 9.30 1.19
N CYS A 110 10.75 9.97 1.89
CA CYS A 110 11.09 10.97 2.89
C CYS A 110 11.46 10.30 4.22
N ARG A 111 12.64 10.62 4.75
CA ARG A 111 13.16 10.12 6.03
C ARG A 111 13.20 11.19 7.13
N SER A 112 12.79 12.41 6.80
CA SER A 112 12.71 13.55 7.72
C SER A 112 11.66 14.53 7.25
N VAL A 113 11.21 15.42 8.15
CA VAL A 113 10.25 16.49 7.81
C VAL A 113 10.84 17.45 6.76
N ALA A 114 12.12 17.77 6.85
CA ALA A 114 12.78 18.64 5.87
C ALA A 114 12.72 18.02 4.46
N ALA A 115 12.99 16.71 4.33
CA ALA A 115 12.92 16.01 3.05
C ALA A 115 11.51 16.02 2.44
N SER A 116 10.46 16.00 3.27
CA SER A 116 9.08 16.05 2.76
C SER A 116 8.67 17.43 2.27
N SER A 117 9.29 18.49 2.79
CA SER A 117 9.04 19.87 2.34
C SER A 117 9.67 20.18 0.99
N ASP A 118 10.77 19.51 0.66
CA ASP A 118 11.53 19.70 -0.58
C ASP A 118 11.08 18.73 -1.69
N ALA A 119 10.29 17.72 -1.35
CA ALA A 119 9.77 16.75 -2.30
C ALA A 119 8.65 17.38 -3.15
N SER A 120 9.04 18.17 -4.15
CA SER A 120 8.14 18.53 -5.23
C SER A 120 7.89 17.28 -6.07
N VAL A 121 6.65 16.85 -6.20
CA VAL A 121 6.28 15.83 -7.18
C VAL A 121 6.50 16.44 -8.56
N PRO A 122 7.42 15.90 -9.40
CA PRO A 122 7.68 16.44 -10.72
C PRO A 122 6.46 16.25 -11.66
#